data_547d6d2774eb35c6d76ad4724abc1848
#
_entry.id   547d6d2774eb35c6d76ad4724abc1848
#
_cell.length_a   1.000
_cell.length_b   1.000
_cell.length_c   1.000
_cell.angle_alpha   90.00
_cell.angle_beta   90.00
_cell.angle_gamma   90.00
#
_symmetry.space_group_name_H-M   'P 1'
#
loop_
_entity.id
_entity.type
_entity.pdbx_description
1 polymer ?
#
loop_
_entity_poly.entity_id
_entity_poly.type
_entity_poly.pdbx_seq_one_letter_code
_entity_poly.pdbx_strand_id
1 'polypeptide(L)' 'VAVNKQILIHFGKRVHEERLKKGISQERLGELAKVHRTYIGMIERAEKNITLTNMEKIAKALGKKVSDLTNF' A
#
# COMPACT_ATOMS: atom_id res chain seq x y z
N VAL A 1 13.80 -15.19 -13.30
CA VAL A 1 14.05 -14.78 -11.91
C VAL A 1 12.73 -14.73 -11.18
N ALA A 2 12.66 -15.44 -10.07
CA ALA A 2 11.44 -15.45 -9.26
C ALA A 2 11.26 -14.10 -8.56
N VAL A 3 10.05 -13.56 -8.61
CA VAL A 3 9.70 -12.36 -7.85
C VAL A 3 9.57 -12.77 -6.40
N ASN A 4 10.19 -12.02 -5.49
CA ASN A 4 10.04 -12.27 -4.06
C ASN A 4 8.69 -11.75 -3.60
N LYS A 5 7.68 -12.61 -3.63
CA LYS A 5 6.34 -12.25 -3.21
C LYS A 5 6.23 -11.95 -1.73
N GLN A 6 7.19 -12.42 -0.93
CA GLN A 6 7.14 -12.22 0.51
C GLN A 6 7.10 -10.73 0.87
N ILE A 7 7.93 -9.93 0.21
CA ILE A 7 7.95 -8.49 0.48
C ILE A 7 6.64 -7.82 0.04
N LEU A 8 6.06 -8.31 -1.07
CA LEU A 8 4.78 -7.77 -1.54
C LEU A 8 3.65 -8.10 -0.55
N ILE A 9 3.67 -9.31 0.00
CA ILE A 9 2.68 -9.74 1.00
C ILE A 9 2.81 -8.87 2.25
N HIS A 10 4.03 -8.68 2.76
CA HIS A 10 4.25 -7.88 3.96
C HIS A 10 3.83 -6.42 3.75
N PHE A 11 4.21 -5.85 2.62
CA PHE A 11 3.86 -4.47 2.33
C PHE A 11 2.34 -4.29 2.18
N GLY A 12 1.71 -5.17 1.43
CA GLY A 12 0.25 -5.12 1.23
C GLY A 12 -0.50 -5.26 2.54
N LYS A 13 -0.07 -6.16 3.39
CA LYS A 13 -0.67 -6.37 4.70
C LYS A 13 -0.52 -5.11 5.57
N ARG A 14 0.63 -4.47 5.55
CA ARG A 14 0.86 -3.26 6.31
C ARG A 14 -0.03 -2.12 5.81
N VAL A 15 -0.16 -1.97 4.50
CA VAL A 15 -1.06 -0.96 3.92
C VAL A 15 -2.49 -1.21 4.38
N HIS A 16 -2.93 -2.46 4.32
CA HIS A 16 -4.28 -2.84 4.75
C HIS A 16 -4.50 -2.48 6.23
N GLU A 17 -3.56 -2.85 7.10
CA GLU A 17 -3.66 -2.57 8.53
C GLU A 17 -3.73 -1.07 8.82
N GLU A 18 -2.86 -0.29 8.19
CA GLU A 18 -2.83 1.16 8.42
C GLU A 18 -4.08 1.84 7.87
N ARG A 19 -4.60 1.33 6.74
CA ARG A 19 -5.85 1.85 6.19
C ARG A 19 -7.01 1.62 7.15
N LEU A 20 -7.09 0.41 7.71
CA LEU A 20 -8.15 0.08 8.68
C LEU A 20 -8.03 0.92 9.96
N LYS A 21 -6.81 1.14 10.44
CA LYS A 21 -6.58 2.00 11.60
C LYS A 21 -7.05 3.42 11.35
N LYS A 22 -6.89 3.89 10.11
CA LYS A 22 -7.32 5.24 9.72
C LYS A 22 -8.83 5.29 9.48
N GLY A 23 -9.48 4.14 9.39
CA GLY A 23 -10.93 4.06 9.21
C GLY A 23 -11.40 4.47 7.83
N ILE A 24 -10.59 4.28 6.81
CA ILE A 24 -10.94 4.68 5.44
C ILE A 24 -11.03 3.46 4.52
N SER A 25 -11.82 3.62 3.44
CA SER A 25 -11.99 2.59 2.43
C SER A 25 -10.81 2.56 1.46
N GLN A 26 -10.75 1.51 0.65
CA GLN A 26 -9.78 1.45 -0.45
C GLN A 26 -10.00 2.59 -1.42
N GLU A 27 -11.26 2.94 -1.69
CA GLU A 27 -11.61 4.04 -2.57
C GLU A 27 -11.06 5.36 -2.03
N ARG A 28 -11.26 5.60 -0.72
CA ARG A 28 -10.79 6.84 -0.11
C ARG A 28 -9.26 6.92 -0.10
N LEU A 29 -8.59 5.80 0.20
CA LEU A 29 -7.14 5.76 0.14
C LEU A 29 -6.65 6.05 -1.28
N GLY A 30 -7.31 5.48 -2.28
CA GLY A 30 -6.99 5.76 -3.68
C GLY A 30 -7.10 7.24 -4.01
N GLU A 31 -8.18 7.89 -3.56
CA GLU A 31 -8.37 9.33 -3.76
C GLU A 31 -7.23 10.13 -3.14
N LEU A 32 -6.89 9.81 -1.89
CA LEU A 32 -5.84 10.53 -1.17
C LEU A 32 -4.46 10.31 -1.80
N ALA A 33 -4.20 9.11 -2.27
CA ALA A 33 -2.92 8.77 -2.89
C ALA A 33 -2.88 9.09 -4.39
N LYS A 34 -4.02 9.51 -4.96
CA LYS A 34 -4.16 9.82 -6.39
C LYS A 34 -3.87 8.61 -7.28
N VAL A 35 -4.39 7.46 -6.86
CA VAL A 35 -4.35 6.23 -7.64
C VAL A 35 -5.74 5.60 -7.62
N HIS A 36 -6.02 4.73 -8.56
CA HIS A 36 -7.31 4.08 -8.62
C HIS A 36 -7.49 3.09 -7.47
N ARG A 37 -8.72 2.98 -6.94
CA ARG A 37 -9.01 2.04 -5.85
C ARG A 37 -8.66 0.60 -6.19
N THR A 38 -8.80 0.23 -7.46
CA THR A 38 -8.43 -1.11 -7.92
C THR A 38 -6.96 -1.39 -7.65
N TYR A 39 -6.11 -0.37 -7.85
CA TYR A 39 -4.69 -0.49 -7.59
C TYR A 39 -4.42 -0.73 -6.11
N ILE A 40 -5.14 0.00 -5.23
CA ILE A 40 -5.01 -0.21 -3.79
C ILE A 40 -5.36 -1.66 -3.42
N GLY A 41 -6.46 -2.19 -3.97
CA GLY A 41 -6.86 -3.57 -3.72
C GLY A 41 -5.80 -4.56 -4.19
N MET A 42 -5.21 -4.33 -5.34
CA MET A 42 -4.15 -5.20 -5.87
C MET A 42 -2.90 -5.18 -4.98
N ILE A 43 -2.54 -4.00 -4.47
CA ILE A 43 -1.41 -3.86 -3.55
C ILE A 43 -1.67 -4.63 -2.26
N GLU A 44 -2.86 -4.48 -1.69
CA GLU A 44 -3.19 -5.14 -0.42
C GLU A 44 -3.24 -6.67 -0.57
N ARG A 45 -3.56 -7.17 -1.76
CA ARG A 45 -3.58 -8.61 -2.04
C ARG A 45 -2.25 -9.14 -2.59
N ALA A 46 -1.23 -8.29 -2.66
CA ALA A 46 0.09 -8.64 -3.19
C ALA A 46 0.03 -9.13 -4.64
N GLU A 47 -0.89 -8.58 -5.43
CA GLU A 47 -1.09 -8.97 -6.83
C GLU A 47 -0.34 -8.07 -7.80
N LYS A 48 0.34 -7.04 -7.28
CA LYS A 48 0.98 -6.04 -8.13
C LYS A 48 2.30 -5.60 -7.52
N ASN A 49 3.34 -5.53 -8.34
CA ASN A 49 4.56 -4.84 -7.96
C ASN A 49 4.24 -3.36 -7.82
N ILE A 50 4.81 -2.73 -6.82
CA ILE A 50 4.58 -1.32 -6.56
C ILE A 50 5.87 -0.55 -6.81
N THR A 51 5.77 0.60 -7.47
CA THR A 51 6.92 1.46 -7.66
C THR A 51 7.22 2.23 -6.38
N LEU A 52 8.46 2.66 -6.22
CA LEU A 52 8.85 3.46 -5.06
C LEU A 52 8.04 4.75 -4.99
N THR A 53 7.77 5.37 -6.14
CA THR A 53 6.95 6.58 -6.20
C THR A 53 5.54 6.33 -5.66
N ASN A 54 4.94 5.21 -6.04
CA ASN A 54 3.60 4.88 -5.55
C ASN A 54 3.61 4.50 -4.08
N MET A 55 4.69 3.87 -3.60
CA MET A 55 4.85 3.62 -2.16
C MET A 55 4.81 4.93 -1.38
N GLU A 56 5.50 5.95 -1.88
CA GLU A 56 5.51 7.25 -1.22
C GLU A 56 4.13 7.90 -1.23
N LYS A 57 3.41 7.82 -2.35
CA LYS A 57 2.05 8.37 -2.44
C LYS A 57 1.11 7.72 -1.42
N ILE A 58 1.18 6.40 -1.31
CA ILE A 58 0.33 5.66 -0.38
C ILE A 58 0.74 5.96 1.06
N ALA A 59 2.04 6.00 1.35
CA ALA A 59 2.52 6.31 2.68
C ALA A 59 2.04 7.69 3.13
N LYS A 60 2.21 8.70 2.29
CA LYS A 60 1.76 10.05 2.60
C LYS A 60 0.25 10.10 2.84
N ALA A 61 -0.52 9.39 2.02
CA ALA A 61 -1.98 9.33 2.17
C ALA A 61 -2.36 8.71 3.51
N LEU A 62 -1.55 7.80 4.03
CA LEU A 62 -1.78 7.17 5.34
C LEU A 62 -1.17 7.97 6.49
N GLY A 63 -0.49 9.08 6.20
CA GLY A 63 0.20 9.86 7.22
C GLY A 63 1.43 9.17 7.75
N LYS A 64 2.08 8.37 6.92
CA LYS A 64 3.23 7.54 7.29
C LYS A 64 4.42 7.82 6.40
N LYS A 65 5.59 7.33 6.80
CA LYS A 65 6.78 7.30 5.95
C LYS A 65 6.84 5.95 5.27
N VAL A 66 7.54 5.89 4.13
CA VAL A 66 7.76 4.61 3.45
C VAL A 66 8.41 3.61 4.41
N SER A 67 9.35 4.08 5.24
CA SER A 67 10.02 3.21 6.21
C SER A 67 9.04 2.59 7.22
N ASP A 68 7.95 3.28 7.54
CA ASP A 68 6.94 2.73 8.46
C ASP A 68 6.19 1.56 7.82
N LEU A 69 6.08 1.55 6.50
CA LEU A 69 5.35 0.51 5.76
C LEU A 69 6.26 -0.65 5.39
N THR A 70 7.57 -0.48 5.47
CA THR A 70 8.54 -1.49 5.08
C THR A 70 9.38 -2.00 6.25
N ASN A 71 9.00 -1.65 7.45
CA ASN A 71 9.69 -2.06 8.67
C ASN A 71 9.17 -3.42 9.13
N PHE A 72 9.67 -4.48 8.46
CA PHE A 72 9.27 -5.84 8.79
C PHE A 72 10.41 -6.85 8.55
#